data_75eb100a1a0cca2bb59a75fcc7b1606b
#
_entry.id   75eb100a1a0cca2bb59a75fcc7b1606b
#
_cell.length_a   1.000
_cell.length_b   1.000
_cell.length_c   1.000
_cell.angle_alpha   90.00
_cell.angle_beta   90.00
_cell.angle_gamma   90.00
#
_symmetry.space_group_name_H-M   'P 1'
#
loop_
_entity.id
_entity.type
_entity.pdbx_description
1 polymer ?
#
loop_
_entity_poly.entity_id
_entity_poly.type
_entity_poly.pdbx_seq_one_letter_code
_entity_poly.pdbx_strand_id
1 'polypeptide(L)'
;MSDPSGYHDRVNPDLLWRIPATARTVLEVGCGSGALGQAFKARQPAVTWVGIEAESSAAARAIGRLDHVLGGDVEDPALALPRLPPLDCLIYGDVLEHLRDPWACLQRQATWLADDGLLLACIPNVQHWSVLQQLLQGRWPRQDEGLFDRTHLRWFTRQSIIELVAGCGLVLHELQPRIFRPEQAAAFVQQLEPALAGLGLDRQELLDGVSPLQYVVRAGRRPAPPLQLDALSLRPQVGMVDVRISQPLRALASRPGVNARVSAGSLALLPAEPLTPRLLIWQRPALTMDPETLQRLRLLLRNGYVMVCEYDDDPAHWPAIAANGHLTFRGVHAVQVSTEPLAEVIRPHNAELAVFGNTIESLPPPRPPLLPGEPLRLFFGALNREADWAPWIDTLNAAFAAAPDRWAVEVVHDRGFHDALVLPRRTFTPTCDYATYRQVMARCDIAFLPLGDTRFNRMKSDLKAIEAAAHGLAIVASPTVYGDSLQEGVTGRLFSNADQLRQVLEKWRQAPEQVRAYGARGRAWVARERLTAQQVPQREAWYRSLWERRDELTRQLLQRVPQLQNPA
;
A
#
# COMPACT_ATOMS: atom_id res chain seq x y z
N MET A 1 -1.77 -3.26 -36.22
CA MET A 1 -2.88 -3.92 -35.52
C MET A 1 -2.43 -4.07 -34.09
N SER A 2 -2.98 -3.27 -33.16
CA SER A 2 -2.73 -3.44 -31.73
C SER A 2 -3.30 -4.80 -31.30
N ASP A 3 -2.51 -5.57 -30.56
CA ASP A 3 -2.91 -6.88 -30.05
C ASP A 3 -4.14 -6.71 -29.13
N PRO A 4 -5.33 -7.21 -29.49
CA PRO A 4 -6.53 -7.09 -28.66
C PRO A 4 -6.35 -7.76 -27.28
N SER A 5 -5.41 -8.71 -27.14
CA SER A 5 -5.13 -9.41 -25.88
C SER A 5 -4.53 -8.48 -24.84
N GLY A 6 -3.78 -7.45 -25.23
CA GLY A 6 -3.10 -6.52 -24.32
C GLY A 6 -4.03 -5.51 -23.61
N TYR A 7 -5.18 -5.19 -24.17
CA TYR A 7 -6.14 -4.23 -23.56
C TYR A 7 -6.77 -4.81 -22.28
N HIS A 8 -7.28 -6.02 -22.36
CA HIS A 8 -7.96 -6.69 -21.24
C HIS A 8 -7.02 -7.12 -20.09
N ASP A 9 -5.70 -7.11 -20.31
CA ASP A 9 -4.70 -7.47 -19.28
C ASP A 9 -4.13 -6.27 -18.52
N ARG A 10 -4.60 -5.05 -18.80
CA ARG A 10 -4.15 -3.83 -18.11
C ARG A 10 -4.85 -3.65 -16.79
N VAL A 11 -4.07 -3.47 -15.72
CA VAL A 11 -4.58 -3.08 -14.40
C VAL A 11 -4.67 -1.57 -14.34
N ASN A 12 -5.87 -1.04 -14.07
CA ASN A 12 -6.03 0.39 -13.79
C ASN A 12 -5.55 0.69 -12.35
N PRO A 13 -4.40 1.37 -12.16
CA PRO A 13 -3.87 1.62 -10.82
C PRO A 13 -4.76 2.56 -10.01
N ASP A 14 -5.49 3.48 -10.66
CA ASP A 14 -6.39 4.41 -9.98
C ASP A 14 -7.58 3.69 -9.36
N LEU A 15 -8.08 2.62 -9.99
CA LEU A 15 -9.08 1.75 -9.39
C LEU A 15 -8.46 0.85 -8.31
N LEU A 16 -7.35 0.15 -8.62
CA LEU A 16 -6.71 -0.80 -7.71
C LEU A 16 -6.44 -0.21 -6.32
N TRP A 17 -5.92 1.02 -6.27
CA TRP A 17 -5.56 1.67 -5.00
C TRP A 17 -6.76 2.28 -4.27
N ARG A 18 -7.92 2.39 -4.92
CA ARG A 18 -9.16 2.89 -4.32
C ARG A 18 -10.12 1.80 -3.86
N ILE A 19 -9.90 0.54 -4.27
CA ILE A 19 -10.63 -0.59 -3.69
C ILE A 19 -10.28 -0.67 -2.20
N PRO A 20 -11.26 -0.69 -1.28
CA PRO A 20 -10.96 -0.78 0.14
C PRO A 20 -10.03 -1.96 0.43
N ALA A 21 -8.88 -1.71 1.02
CA ALA A 21 -7.91 -2.77 1.32
C ALA A 21 -8.50 -3.90 2.19
N THR A 22 -9.58 -3.59 2.90
CA THR A 22 -10.33 -4.54 3.77
C THR A 22 -11.45 -5.29 3.05
N ALA A 23 -11.71 -5.01 1.76
CA ALA A 23 -12.83 -5.61 1.02
C ALA A 23 -12.73 -7.14 0.99
N ARG A 24 -13.85 -7.81 1.23
CA ARG A 24 -14.00 -9.27 1.24
C ARG A 24 -14.88 -9.79 0.11
N THR A 25 -15.81 -8.97 -0.37
CA THR A 25 -16.73 -9.32 -1.45
C THR A 25 -16.72 -8.21 -2.48
N VAL A 26 -16.23 -8.50 -3.67
CA VAL A 26 -16.08 -7.54 -4.78
C VAL A 26 -16.79 -8.07 -6.03
N LEU A 27 -17.58 -7.21 -6.65
CA LEU A 27 -18.15 -7.45 -7.98
C LEU A 27 -17.53 -6.46 -8.97
N GLU A 28 -16.92 -6.98 -10.01
CA GLU A 28 -16.36 -6.19 -11.12
C GLU A 28 -17.18 -6.45 -12.38
N VAL A 29 -17.80 -5.41 -12.91
CA VAL A 29 -18.53 -5.43 -14.19
C VAL A 29 -17.57 -5.01 -15.30
N GLY A 30 -17.50 -5.79 -16.37
CA GLY A 30 -16.49 -5.63 -17.42
C GLY A 30 -15.11 -6.05 -16.93
N CYS A 31 -15.00 -7.22 -16.32
CA CYS A 31 -13.75 -7.63 -15.66
C CYS A 31 -12.60 -7.96 -16.63
N GLY A 32 -12.85 -7.96 -17.93
CA GLY A 32 -11.87 -8.33 -18.94
C GLY A 32 -11.26 -9.71 -18.66
N SER A 33 -9.94 -9.78 -18.63
CA SER A 33 -9.22 -11.01 -18.29
C SER A 33 -9.09 -11.28 -16.78
N GLY A 34 -9.69 -10.45 -15.90
CA GLY A 34 -9.59 -10.56 -14.44
C GLY A 34 -8.29 -10.00 -13.84
N ALA A 35 -7.58 -9.15 -14.58
CA ALA A 35 -6.28 -8.62 -14.17
C ALA A 35 -6.37 -7.77 -12.89
N LEU A 36 -7.39 -6.92 -12.75
CA LEU A 36 -7.61 -6.08 -11.56
C LEU A 36 -7.86 -6.94 -10.32
N GLY A 37 -8.75 -7.93 -10.42
CA GLY A 37 -9.04 -8.86 -9.33
C GLY A 37 -7.82 -9.67 -8.92
N GLN A 38 -7.05 -10.17 -9.87
CA GLN A 38 -5.78 -10.87 -9.60
C GLN A 38 -4.79 -9.99 -8.84
N ALA A 39 -4.63 -8.72 -9.25
CA ALA A 39 -3.76 -7.77 -8.59
C ALA A 39 -4.23 -7.43 -7.16
N PHE A 40 -5.54 -7.31 -6.95
CA PHE A 40 -6.09 -7.06 -5.62
C PHE A 40 -5.96 -8.27 -4.70
N LYS A 41 -6.14 -9.49 -5.20
CA LYS A 41 -5.93 -10.74 -4.42
C LYS A 41 -4.52 -10.87 -3.84
N ALA A 42 -3.52 -10.28 -4.48
CA ALA A 42 -2.17 -10.21 -3.89
C ALA A 42 -2.10 -9.35 -2.61
N ARG A 43 -3.01 -8.38 -2.45
CA ARG A 43 -3.14 -7.50 -1.27
C ARG A 43 -4.12 -8.03 -0.23
N GLN A 44 -5.14 -8.76 -0.70
CA GLN A 44 -6.23 -9.32 0.11
C GLN A 44 -6.59 -10.72 -0.42
N PRO A 45 -5.82 -11.78 -0.05
CA PRO A 45 -6.06 -13.13 -0.56
C PRO A 45 -7.40 -13.74 -0.15
N ALA A 46 -8.02 -13.22 0.92
CA ALA A 46 -9.30 -13.70 1.44
C ALA A 46 -10.52 -13.02 0.78
N VAL A 47 -10.32 -12.23 -0.29
CA VAL A 47 -11.42 -11.63 -1.04
C VAL A 47 -12.10 -12.69 -1.91
N THR A 48 -13.42 -12.64 -1.95
CA THR A 48 -14.24 -13.30 -2.98
C THR A 48 -14.47 -12.29 -4.10
N TRP A 49 -13.92 -12.57 -5.27
CA TRP A 49 -14.01 -11.69 -6.43
C TRP A 49 -14.88 -12.31 -7.52
N VAL A 50 -15.96 -11.61 -7.88
CA VAL A 50 -16.87 -11.99 -8.94
C VAL A 50 -16.68 -11.05 -10.13
N GLY A 51 -16.45 -11.58 -11.31
CA GLY A 51 -16.40 -10.84 -12.57
C GLY A 51 -17.61 -11.10 -13.45
N ILE A 52 -18.13 -10.05 -14.08
CA ILE A 52 -19.08 -10.15 -15.19
C ILE A 52 -18.35 -9.68 -16.45
N GLU A 53 -18.39 -10.47 -17.53
CA GLU A 53 -17.73 -10.12 -18.79
C GLU A 53 -18.57 -10.57 -19.99
N ALA A 54 -18.84 -9.63 -20.90
CA ALA A 54 -19.64 -9.91 -22.09
C ALA A 54 -18.84 -10.60 -23.20
N GLU A 55 -17.53 -10.33 -23.28
CA GLU A 55 -16.65 -10.92 -24.29
C GLU A 55 -16.16 -12.30 -23.83
N SER A 56 -16.59 -13.35 -24.54
CA SER A 56 -16.37 -14.75 -24.13
C SER A 56 -14.89 -15.12 -24.01
N SER A 57 -14.01 -14.55 -24.83
CA SER A 57 -12.57 -14.88 -24.80
C SER A 57 -11.88 -14.25 -23.60
N ALA A 58 -12.29 -13.04 -23.21
CA ALA A 58 -11.82 -12.37 -21.99
C ALA A 58 -12.34 -13.10 -20.75
N ALA A 59 -13.64 -13.43 -20.71
CA ALA A 59 -14.25 -14.20 -19.63
C ALA A 59 -13.53 -15.54 -19.40
N ALA A 60 -13.18 -16.26 -20.47
CA ALA A 60 -12.44 -17.52 -20.37
C ALA A 60 -11.04 -17.34 -19.72
N ARG A 61 -10.34 -16.22 -20.00
CA ARG A 61 -9.06 -15.91 -19.35
C ARG A 61 -9.22 -15.52 -17.87
N ALA A 62 -10.35 -14.91 -17.52
CA ALA A 62 -10.64 -14.49 -16.14
C ALA A 62 -10.90 -15.67 -15.19
N ILE A 63 -11.44 -16.81 -15.69
CA ILE A 63 -11.77 -18.01 -14.88
C ILE A 63 -10.57 -18.50 -14.05
N GLY A 64 -9.35 -18.39 -14.57
CA GLY A 64 -8.14 -18.80 -13.83
C GLY A 64 -7.63 -17.80 -12.80
N ARG A 65 -8.23 -16.61 -12.73
CA ARG A 65 -7.77 -15.47 -11.89
C ARG A 65 -8.76 -15.08 -10.81
N LEU A 66 -10.06 -15.22 -11.07
CA LEU A 66 -11.17 -14.81 -10.21
C LEU A 66 -11.86 -16.03 -9.57
N ASP A 67 -12.63 -15.79 -8.51
CA ASP A 67 -13.35 -16.88 -7.82
C ASP A 67 -14.59 -17.30 -8.60
N HIS A 68 -15.28 -16.33 -9.20
CA HIS A 68 -16.43 -16.55 -10.07
C HIS A 68 -16.37 -15.63 -11.28
N VAL A 69 -16.69 -16.16 -12.44
CA VAL A 69 -16.82 -15.40 -13.70
C VAL A 69 -18.15 -15.74 -14.36
N LEU A 70 -18.92 -14.70 -14.65
CA LEU A 70 -20.20 -14.78 -15.35
C LEU A 70 -20.02 -14.20 -16.76
N GLY A 71 -20.17 -15.05 -17.78
CA GLY A 71 -20.20 -14.59 -19.16
C GLY A 71 -21.59 -14.08 -19.50
N GLY A 72 -21.72 -12.85 -19.98
CA GLY A 72 -23.00 -12.31 -20.42
C GLY A 72 -23.14 -10.79 -20.32
N ASP A 73 -24.28 -10.30 -20.82
CA ASP A 73 -24.64 -8.88 -20.75
C ASP A 73 -25.15 -8.54 -19.33
N VAL A 74 -24.50 -7.59 -18.68
CA VAL A 74 -24.86 -7.14 -17.33
C VAL A 74 -26.25 -6.48 -17.27
N GLU A 75 -26.75 -5.99 -18.38
CA GLU A 75 -28.10 -5.43 -18.48
C GLU A 75 -29.19 -6.51 -18.59
N ASP A 76 -28.82 -7.76 -18.89
CA ASP A 76 -29.78 -8.86 -18.92
C ASP A 76 -30.29 -9.16 -17.49
N PRO A 77 -31.59 -8.97 -17.22
CA PRO A 77 -32.17 -9.29 -15.90
C PRO A 77 -32.15 -10.79 -15.58
N ALA A 78 -31.97 -11.65 -16.59
CA ALA A 78 -31.84 -13.10 -16.40
C ALA A 78 -30.43 -13.53 -15.99
N LEU A 79 -29.44 -12.64 -16.02
CA LEU A 79 -28.08 -12.92 -15.56
C LEU A 79 -28.10 -13.17 -14.03
N ALA A 80 -28.03 -14.44 -13.64
CA ALA A 80 -28.08 -14.85 -12.25
C ALA A 80 -26.71 -14.72 -11.59
N LEU A 81 -26.61 -13.85 -10.59
CA LEU A 81 -25.43 -13.81 -9.73
C LEU A 81 -25.36 -15.00 -8.78
N PRO A 82 -24.18 -15.50 -8.41
CA PRO A 82 -24.03 -16.44 -7.31
C PRO A 82 -24.59 -15.81 -6.03
N ARG A 83 -24.99 -16.63 -5.07
CA ARG A 83 -25.45 -16.13 -3.77
C ARG A 83 -24.25 -15.52 -3.02
N LEU A 84 -24.22 -14.20 -2.94
CA LEU A 84 -23.14 -13.42 -2.31
C LEU A 84 -23.63 -12.75 -1.03
N PRO A 85 -22.73 -12.50 -0.05
CA PRO A 85 -22.95 -11.48 0.97
C PRO A 85 -23.11 -10.09 0.29
N PRO A 86 -23.61 -9.07 1.04
CA PRO A 86 -23.56 -7.69 0.55
C PRO A 86 -22.15 -7.29 0.09
N LEU A 87 -22.06 -6.54 -1.00
CA LEU A 87 -20.80 -6.18 -1.63
C LEU A 87 -20.06 -5.10 -0.83
N ASP A 88 -18.79 -5.32 -0.55
CA ASP A 88 -17.90 -4.28 -0.04
C ASP A 88 -17.47 -3.32 -1.14
N CYS A 89 -17.41 -3.79 -2.40
CA CYS A 89 -17.07 -2.96 -3.54
C CYS A 89 -17.76 -3.45 -4.82
N LEU A 90 -18.36 -2.51 -5.55
CA LEU A 90 -18.90 -2.69 -6.89
C LEU A 90 -18.07 -1.84 -7.86
N ILE A 91 -17.53 -2.45 -8.92
CA ILE A 91 -16.58 -1.80 -9.81
C ILE A 91 -17.11 -1.76 -11.25
N TYR A 92 -16.99 -0.57 -11.86
CA TYR A 92 -17.20 -0.32 -13.29
C TYR A 92 -15.98 0.39 -13.87
N GLY A 93 -15.07 -0.36 -14.46
CA GLY A 93 -13.87 0.19 -15.10
C GLY A 93 -14.08 0.39 -16.60
N ASP A 94 -14.44 1.61 -17.03
CA ASP A 94 -14.71 1.93 -18.44
C ASP A 94 -15.82 1.02 -19.03
N VAL A 95 -17.01 0.99 -18.41
CA VAL A 95 -18.14 0.14 -18.78
C VAL A 95 -19.45 0.90 -18.94
N LEU A 96 -19.72 1.89 -18.07
CA LEU A 96 -21.02 2.58 -18.05
C LEU A 96 -21.36 3.27 -19.37
N GLU A 97 -20.37 3.73 -20.10
CA GLU A 97 -20.49 4.34 -21.42
C GLU A 97 -20.92 3.36 -22.52
N HIS A 98 -20.73 2.06 -22.31
CA HIS A 98 -21.11 1.00 -23.25
C HIS A 98 -22.53 0.46 -23.01
N LEU A 99 -23.15 0.78 -21.86
CA LEU A 99 -24.47 0.27 -21.51
C LEU A 99 -25.57 1.03 -22.25
N ARG A 100 -26.67 0.33 -22.54
CA ARG A 100 -27.89 0.92 -23.13
C ARG A 100 -28.63 1.79 -22.12
N ASP A 101 -28.70 1.32 -20.85
CA ASP A 101 -29.29 2.05 -19.73
C ASP A 101 -28.43 1.91 -18.47
N PRO A 102 -27.33 2.68 -18.38
CA PRO A 102 -26.45 2.64 -17.20
C PRO A 102 -27.15 3.07 -15.91
N TRP A 103 -28.19 3.92 -15.99
CA TRP A 103 -28.95 4.38 -14.82
C TRP A 103 -29.73 3.23 -14.18
N ALA A 104 -30.55 2.53 -14.96
CA ALA A 104 -31.31 1.37 -14.46
C ALA A 104 -30.39 0.24 -13.98
N CYS A 105 -29.30 -0.03 -14.72
CA CYS A 105 -28.33 -1.05 -14.36
C CYS A 105 -27.67 -0.73 -13.01
N LEU A 106 -27.12 0.47 -12.85
CA LEU A 106 -26.42 0.89 -11.64
C LEU A 106 -27.39 1.02 -10.47
N GLN A 107 -28.61 1.56 -10.65
CA GLN A 107 -29.62 1.65 -9.60
C GLN A 107 -29.98 0.29 -9.02
N ARG A 108 -30.17 -0.72 -9.88
CA ARG A 108 -30.41 -2.11 -9.46
C ARG A 108 -29.23 -2.64 -8.64
N GLN A 109 -28.00 -2.46 -9.12
CA GLN A 109 -26.83 -3.06 -8.51
C GLN A 109 -26.34 -2.31 -7.26
N ALA A 110 -26.60 -1.02 -7.15
CA ALA A 110 -26.33 -0.26 -5.93
C ALA A 110 -27.03 -0.83 -4.67
N THR A 111 -28.15 -1.54 -4.88
CA THR A 111 -28.86 -2.22 -3.77
C THR A 111 -28.08 -3.40 -3.20
N TRP A 112 -27.12 -3.94 -3.92
CA TRP A 112 -26.28 -5.08 -3.48
C TRP A 112 -25.13 -4.65 -2.58
N LEU A 113 -24.81 -3.33 -2.54
CA LEU A 113 -23.77 -2.82 -1.67
C LEU A 113 -24.13 -2.99 -0.19
N ALA A 114 -23.14 -3.34 0.61
CA ALA A 114 -23.21 -3.23 2.06
C ALA A 114 -23.43 -1.75 2.47
N ASP A 115 -23.81 -1.52 3.72
CA ASP A 115 -24.05 -0.16 4.24
C ASP A 115 -22.83 0.76 4.14
N ASP A 116 -21.62 0.20 4.30
CA ASP A 116 -20.33 0.85 4.12
C ASP A 116 -19.62 0.45 2.81
N GLY A 117 -20.34 -0.24 1.92
CA GLY A 117 -19.84 -0.65 0.61
C GLY A 117 -19.66 0.52 -0.36
N LEU A 118 -18.75 0.34 -1.31
CA LEU A 118 -18.35 1.35 -2.27
C LEU A 118 -18.70 0.98 -3.71
N LEU A 119 -19.22 1.98 -4.44
CA LEU A 119 -19.14 2.03 -5.89
C LEU A 119 -17.79 2.66 -6.29
N LEU A 120 -17.04 1.99 -7.16
CA LEU A 120 -15.90 2.54 -7.90
C LEU A 120 -16.21 2.51 -9.39
N ALA A 121 -16.01 3.65 -10.08
CA ALA A 121 -16.15 3.68 -11.53
C ALA A 121 -15.05 4.53 -12.16
N CYS A 122 -14.64 4.16 -13.39
CA CYS A 122 -13.86 5.01 -14.26
C CYS A 122 -14.75 5.35 -15.44
N ILE A 123 -14.96 6.64 -15.73
CA ILE A 123 -15.94 7.12 -16.72
C ILE A 123 -15.28 8.17 -17.62
N PRO A 124 -15.30 8.02 -18.96
CA PRO A 124 -14.75 8.98 -19.89
C PRO A 124 -15.54 10.29 -19.88
N ASN A 125 -14.82 11.40 -20.08
CA ASN A 125 -15.38 12.75 -20.09
C ASN A 125 -15.58 13.27 -21.52
N VAL A 126 -16.81 13.39 -21.97
CA VAL A 126 -17.12 13.94 -23.30
C VAL A 126 -16.81 15.44 -23.41
N GLN A 127 -16.67 16.14 -22.27
CA GLN A 127 -16.31 17.57 -22.25
C GLN A 127 -14.80 17.77 -22.45
N HIS A 128 -13.99 16.72 -22.54
CA HIS A 128 -12.54 16.83 -22.75
C HIS A 128 -12.19 17.72 -23.94
N TRP A 129 -11.16 18.55 -23.82
CA TRP A 129 -10.77 19.53 -24.84
C TRP A 129 -10.66 18.95 -26.25
N SER A 130 -10.17 17.72 -26.41
CA SER A 130 -10.01 17.09 -27.72
C SER A 130 -11.36 16.73 -28.37
N VAL A 131 -12.40 16.43 -27.57
CA VAL A 131 -13.75 16.18 -28.07
C VAL A 131 -14.37 17.48 -28.54
N LEU A 132 -14.30 18.52 -27.70
CA LEU A 132 -14.84 19.84 -28.08
C LEU A 132 -14.14 20.40 -29.31
N GLN A 133 -12.84 20.23 -29.45
CA GLN A 133 -12.09 20.65 -30.63
C GLN A 133 -12.59 19.95 -31.92
N GLN A 134 -12.84 18.65 -31.86
CA GLN A 134 -13.37 17.91 -33.01
C GLN A 134 -14.80 18.36 -33.34
N LEU A 135 -15.64 18.55 -32.33
CA LEU A 135 -17.01 19.04 -32.53
C LEU A 135 -17.06 20.45 -33.16
N LEU A 136 -16.19 21.36 -32.70
CA LEU A 136 -16.07 22.69 -33.32
C LEU A 136 -15.63 22.65 -34.77
N GLN A 137 -14.93 21.59 -35.17
CA GLN A 137 -14.53 21.33 -36.56
C GLN A 137 -15.59 20.53 -37.38
N GLY A 138 -16.74 20.23 -36.77
CA GLY A 138 -17.79 19.41 -37.40
C GLY A 138 -17.43 17.94 -37.54
N ARG A 139 -16.55 17.41 -36.71
CA ARG A 139 -16.03 16.05 -36.79
C ARG A 139 -16.45 15.22 -35.59
N TRP A 140 -16.78 13.95 -35.83
CA TRP A 140 -16.98 12.91 -34.84
C TRP A 140 -16.28 11.64 -35.33
N PRO A 141 -14.96 11.50 -35.10
CA PRO A 141 -14.22 10.33 -35.54
C PRO A 141 -14.71 9.08 -34.83
N ARG A 142 -14.71 7.94 -35.55
CA ARG A 142 -15.02 6.63 -34.96
C ARG A 142 -13.72 5.86 -34.84
N GLN A 143 -13.36 5.51 -33.62
CA GLN A 143 -12.09 4.84 -33.24
C GLN A 143 -12.38 3.49 -32.60
N ASP A 144 -11.36 2.68 -32.43
CA ASP A 144 -11.46 1.37 -31.77
C ASP A 144 -11.23 1.47 -30.27
N GLU A 145 -10.73 2.62 -29.77
CA GLU A 145 -10.47 2.88 -28.35
C GLU A 145 -10.52 4.39 -28.07
N GLY A 146 -10.63 4.75 -26.78
CA GLY A 146 -10.59 6.14 -26.31
C GLY A 146 -11.94 6.85 -26.33
N LEU A 147 -11.94 8.19 -26.29
CA LEU A 147 -13.16 9.01 -26.16
C LEU A 147 -14.14 8.87 -27.34
N PHE A 148 -13.64 8.48 -28.51
CA PHE A 148 -14.40 8.31 -29.73
C PHE A 148 -14.64 6.82 -30.06
N ASP A 149 -14.49 5.94 -29.07
CA ASP A 149 -14.76 4.53 -29.27
C ASP A 149 -16.15 4.31 -29.88
N ARG A 150 -16.19 3.52 -30.97
CA ARG A 150 -17.43 3.25 -31.74
C ARG A 150 -18.46 2.45 -30.96
N THR A 151 -18.06 1.83 -29.84
CA THR A 151 -18.93 1.05 -28.97
C THR A 151 -19.53 1.87 -27.83
N HIS A 152 -19.12 3.13 -27.66
CA HIS A 152 -19.74 4.03 -26.69
C HIS A 152 -21.17 4.37 -27.11
N LEU A 153 -22.12 4.12 -26.23
CA LEU A 153 -23.55 4.40 -26.38
C LEU A 153 -23.98 5.61 -25.54
N ARG A 154 -23.23 5.96 -24.51
CA ARG A 154 -23.50 7.05 -23.57
C ARG A 154 -22.28 7.93 -23.38
N TRP A 155 -22.52 9.21 -23.12
CA TRP A 155 -21.49 10.21 -22.92
C TRP A 155 -21.76 10.94 -21.63
N PHE A 156 -20.70 11.15 -20.85
CA PHE A 156 -20.79 11.74 -19.53
C PHE A 156 -19.93 13.00 -19.43
N THR A 157 -20.48 14.02 -18.76
CA THR A 157 -19.75 15.17 -18.24
C THR A 157 -19.60 15.02 -16.73
N ARG A 158 -18.81 15.88 -16.10
CA ARG A 158 -18.70 15.93 -14.63
C ARG A 158 -20.08 16.00 -13.96
N GLN A 159 -20.95 16.86 -14.45
CA GLN A 159 -22.27 17.08 -13.87
C GLN A 159 -23.18 15.85 -14.03
N SER A 160 -23.22 15.25 -15.21
CA SER A 160 -24.06 14.05 -15.45
C SER A 160 -23.58 12.83 -14.67
N ILE A 161 -22.28 12.74 -14.33
CA ILE A 161 -21.76 11.70 -13.42
C ILE A 161 -22.31 11.94 -11.98
N ILE A 162 -22.31 13.17 -11.50
CA ILE A 162 -22.87 13.51 -10.19
C ILE A 162 -24.36 13.16 -10.14
N GLU A 163 -25.10 13.50 -11.19
CA GLU A 163 -26.54 13.18 -11.31
C GLU A 163 -26.79 11.66 -11.38
N LEU A 164 -25.97 10.91 -12.12
CA LEU A 164 -26.05 9.45 -12.17
C LEU A 164 -25.90 8.84 -10.78
N VAL A 165 -24.87 9.24 -10.04
CA VAL A 165 -24.60 8.74 -8.68
C VAL A 165 -25.76 9.08 -7.73
N ALA A 166 -26.21 10.33 -7.74
CA ALA A 166 -27.33 10.78 -6.89
C ALA A 166 -28.63 10.07 -7.24
N GLY A 167 -28.91 9.88 -8.54
CA GLY A 167 -30.10 9.17 -9.03
C GLY A 167 -30.16 7.69 -8.63
N CYS A 168 -29.02 7.09 -8.28
CA CYS A 168 -28.93 5.73 -7.75
C CYS A 168 -29.06 5.67 -6.20
N GLY A 169 -29.31 6.81 -5.54
CA GLY A 169 -29.38 6.89 -4.09
C GLY A 169 -28.04 6.76 -3.37
N LEU A 170 -26.95 7.05 -4.08
CA LEU A 170 -25.59 7.02 -3.55
C LEU A 170 -25.08 8.43 -3.23
N VAL A 171 -24.21 8.52 -2.24
CA VAL A 171 -23.50 9.75 -1.85
C VAL A 171 -22.12 9.72 -2.51
N LEU A 172 -21.81 10.77 -3.26
CA LEU A 172 -20.50 10.93 -3.88
C LEU A 172 -19.44 11.25 -2.81
N HIS A 173 -18.40 10.44 -2.73
CA HIS A 173 -17.27 10.63 -1.81
C HIS A 173 -16.10 11.31 -2.50
N GLU A 174 -15.81 10.92 -3.74
CA GLU A 174 -14.69 11.43 -4.52
C GLU A 174 -15.05 11.42 -6.02
N LEU A 175 -14.65 12.48 -6.71
CA LEU A 175 -14.68 12.57 -8.16
C LEU A 175 -13.30 13.05 -8.63
N GLN A 176 -12.38 12.11 -8.82
CA GLN A 176 -10.98 12.39 -9.14
C GLN A 176 -10.79 12.55 -10.64
N PRO A 177 -10.35 13.74 -11.13
CA PRO A 177 -10.02 13.92 -12.53
C PRO A 177 -8.73 13.19 -12.90
N ARG A 178 -8.71 12.51 -14.04
CA ARG A 178 -7.52 11.95 -14.68
C ARG A 178 -7.07 12.88 -15.80
N ILE A 179 -6.03 13.64 -15.54
CA ILE A 179 -5.50 14.65 -16.46
C ILE A 179 -4.13 14.20 -16.95
N PHE A 180 -3.95 14.10 -18.28
CA PHE A 180 -2.71 13.59 -18.87
C PHE A 180 -1.88 14.66 -19.59
N ARG A 181 -2.51 15.69 -20.12
CA ARG A 181 -1.85 16.75 -20.92
C ARG A 181 -2.45 18.11 -20.58
N PRO A 182 -2.21 18.63 -19.36
CA PRO A 182 -2.81 19.88 -18.87
C PRO A 182 -2.45 21.09 -19.75
N GLU A 183 -1.26 21.09 -20.36
CA GLU A 183 -0.80 22.16 -21.26
C GLU A 183 -1.65 22.27 -22.52
N GLN A 184 -2.14 21.15 -23.06
CA GLN A 184 -3.00 21.15 -24.24
C GLN A 184 -4.41 21.68 -23.91
N ALA A 185 -4.97 21.32 -22.76
CA ALA A 185 -6.23 21.86 -22.29
C ALA A 185 -6.13 23.37 -22.06
N ALA A 186 -5.05 23.84 -21.42
CA ALA A 186 -4.81 25.26 -21.21
C ALA A 186 -4.69 26.03 -22.54
N ALA A 187 -3.96 25.50 -23.53
CA ALA A 187 -3.84 26.10 -24.86
C ALA A 187 -5.19 26.16 -25.60
N PHE A 188 -6.01 25.10 -25.48
CA PHE A 188 -7.35 25.08 -26.05
C PHE A 188 -8.26 26.14 -25.44
N VAL A 189 -8.29 26.27 -24.11
CA VAL A 189 -9.07 27.31 -23.39
C VAL A 189 -8.60 28.70 -23.78
N GLN A 190 -7.28 28.93 -23.90
CA GLN A 190 -6.71 30.21 -24.34
C GLN A 190 -7.20 30.60 -25.75
N GLN A 191 -7.33 29.66 -26.67
CA GLN A 191 -7.86 29.93 -28.01
C GLN A 191 -9.34 30.34 -27.98
N LEU A 192 -10.12 29.86 -27.01
CA LEU A 192 -11.53 30.21 -26.83
C LEU A 192 -11.77 31.49 -26.02
N GLU A 193 -10.75 32.04 -25.38
CA GLU A 193 -10.85 33.18 -24.44
C GLU A 193 -11.67 34.36 -24.99
N PRO A 194 -11.51 34.76 -26.28
CA PRO A 194 -12.31 35.89 -26.82
C PRO A 194 -13.83 35.63 -26.86
N ALA A 195 -14.25 34.35 -26.86
CA ALA A 195 -15.65 33.97 -26.94
C ALA A 195 -16.29 33.67 -25.56
N LEU A 196 -15.50 33.45 -24.52
CA LEU A 196 -15.98 32.94 -23.21
C LEU A 196 -17.03 33.89 -22.60
N ALA A 197 -16.77 35.21 -22.58
CA ALA A 197 -17.69 36.17 -22.02
C ALA A 197 -19.05 36.21 -22.76
N GLY A 198 -19.01 36.07 -24.09
CA GLY A 198 -20.23 36.00 -24.91
C GLY A 198 -21.05 34.73 -24.71
N LEU A 199 -20.40 33.66 -24.28
CA LEU A 199 -21.01 32.38 -23.97
C LEU A 199 -21.42 32.23 -22.50
N GLY A 200 -21.11 33.22 -21.65
CA GLY A 200 -21.35 33.13 -20.20
C GLY A 200 -20.52 32.08 -19.48
N LEU A 201 -19.31 31.79 -19.98
CA LEU A 201 -18.42 30.74 -19.44
C LEU A 201 -17.30 31.41 -18.61
N ASP A 202 -17.08 30.89 -17.40
CA ASP A 202 -15.89 31.19 -16.62
C ASP A 202 -14.69 30.41 -17.17
N ARG A 203 -13.54 31.09 -17.26
CA ARG A 203 -12.31 30.50 -17.80
C ARG A 203 -11.81 29.32 -16.97
N GLN A 204 -11.84 29.44 -15.64
CA GLN A 204 -11.34 28.39 -14.75
C GLN A 204 -12.29 27.20 -14.72
N GLU A 205 -13.60 27.45 -14.66
CA GLU A 205 -14.61 26.38 -14.73
C GLU A 205 -14.52 25.59 -16.03
N LEU A 206 -14.32 26.29 -17.16
CA LEU A 206 -14.10 25.62 -18.44
C LEU A 206 -12.82 24.78 -18.41
N LEU A 207 -11.70 25.33 -17.93
CA LEU A 207 -10.44 24.61 -17.86
C LEU A 207 -10.56 23.34 -16.98
N ASP A 208 -11.21 23.45 -15.83
CA ASP A 208 -11.44 22.32 -14.92
C ASP A 208 -12.33 21.25 -15.56
N GLY A 209 -13.30 21.65 -16.39
CA GLY A 209 -14.19 20.73 -17.09
C GLY A 209 -13.55 20.02 -18.29
N VAL A 210 -12.68 20.72 -19.05
CA VAL A 210 -12.11 20.18 -20.30
C VAL A 210 -10.77 19.45 -20.11
N SER A 211 -10.10 19.67 -18.97
CA SER A 211 -8.79 19.04 -18.70
C SER A 211 -8.87 17.55 -18.42
N PRO A 212 -9.87 17.01 -17.67
CA PRO A 212 -9.94 15.59 -17.40
C PRO A 212 -10.31 14.77 -18.63
N LEU A 213 -9.51 13.73 -18.91
CA LEU A 213 -9.85 12.71 -19.92
C LEU A 213 -10.97 11.79 -19.40
N GLN A 214 -10.89 11.45 -18.13
CA GLN A 214 -11.80 10.55 -17.42
C GLN A 214 -11.93 11.02 -15.96
N TYR A 215 -12.98 10.53 -15.31
CA TYR A 215 -13.16 10.67 -13.87
C TYR A 215 -13.16 9.31 -13.19
N VAL A 216 -12.41 9.21 -12.07
CA VAL A 216 -12.55 8.10 -11.14
C VAL A 216 -13.54 8.51 -10.06
N VAL A 217 -14.59 7.71 -9.92
CA VAL A 217 -15.73 7.96 -9.02
C VAL A 217 -15.63 7.03 -7.82
N ARG A 218 -15.79 7.58 -6.62
CA ARG A 218 -16.08 6.81 -5.40
C ARG A 218 -17.39 7.30 -4.81
N ALA A 219 -18.30 6.39 -4.58
CA ALA A 219 -19.59 6.70 -3.97
C ALA A 219 -20.02 5.57 -3.04
N GLY A 220 -20.91 5.84 -2.10
CA GLY A 220 -21.42 4.83 -1.18
C GLY A 220 -22.81 5.17 -0.68
N ARG A 221 -23.43 4.27 0.09
CA ARG A 221 -24.78 4.47 0.61
C ARG A 221 -24.87 5.53 1.71
N ARG A 222 -23.77 5.82 2.39
CA ARG A 222 -23.67 6.77 3.50
C ARG A 222 -22.55 7.77 3.27
N PRO A 223 -22.64 8.99 3.84
CA PRO A 223 -21.52 9.93 3.84
C PRO A 223 -20.29 9.30 4.49
N ALA A 224 -19.13 9.55 3.93
CA ALA A 224 -17.86 9.10 4.47
C ALA A 224 -17.31 10.12 5.48
N PRO A 225 -17.05 9.72 6.75
CA PRO A 225 -16.52 10.64 7.73
C PRO A 225 -15.08 11.05 7.35
N PRO A 226 -14.78 12.37 7.25
CA PRO A 226 -13.47 12.82 6.83
C PRO A 226 -12.37 12.43 7.83
N LEU A 227 -11.17 12.21 7.31
CA LEU A 227 -9.94 12.02 8.09
C LEU A 227 -8.74 12.42 7.24
N GLN A 228 -8.05 13.51 7.61
CA GLN A 228 -6.84 13.94 6.96
C GLN A 228 -5.62 13.38 7.69
N LEU A 229 -4.78 12.62 6.98
CA LEU A 229 -3.52 12.06 7.47
C LEU A 229 -2.36 12.66 6.68
N ASP A 230 -1.61 13.53 7.31
CA ASP A 230 -0.37 14.08 6.75
C ASP A 230 0.82 13.37 7.37
N ALA A 231 1.68 12.79 6.54
CA ALA A 231 2.92 12.18 7.04
C ALA A 231 4.14 12.96 6.57
N LEU A 232 5.09 13.13 7.48
CA LEU A 232 6.34 13.82 7.24
C LEU A 232 7.53 12.93 7.60
N SER A 233 8.43 12.73 6.63
CA SER A 233 9.76 12.16 6.86
C SER A 233 10.82 13.19 6.47
N LEU A 234 11.55 13.74 7.45
CA LEU A 234 12.58 14.75 7.19
C LEU A 234 13.81 14.15 6.49
N ARG A 235 14.12 12.89 6.78
CA ARG A 235 15.25 12.15 6.20
C ARG A 235 14.78 10.77 5.77
N PRO A 236 14.09 10.67 4.62
CA PRO A 236 13.54 9.41 4.17
C PRO A 236 14.66 8.39 3.94
N GLN A 237 14.52 7.23 4.54
CA GLN A 237 15.38 6.07 4.30
C GLN A 237 14.61 5.06 3.46
N VAL A 238 15.23 4.60 2.39
CA VAL A 238 14.65 3.63 1.46
C VAL A 238 14.22 2.35 2.21
N GLY A 239 13.04 1.86 1.87
CA GLY A 239 12.42 0.69 2.50
C GLY A 239 11.72 0.98 3.83
N MET A 240 12.30 1.79 4.70
CA MET A 240 11.69 2.12 5.99
C MET A 240 10.47 3.05 5.82
N VAL A 241 10.60 4.12 5.03
CA VAL A 241 9.47 5.02 4.72
C VAL A 241 8.35 4.26 4.03
N ASP A 242 8.71 3.32 3.12
CA ASP A 242 7.73 2.51 2.41
C ASP A 242 6.90 1.69 3.39
N VAL A 243 7.55 0.91 4.25
CA VAL A 243 6.89 -0.04 5.14
C VAL A 243 6.17 0.65 6.31
N ARG A 244 6.78 1.72 6.88
CA ARG A 244 6.24 2.37 8.08
C ARG A 244 5.23 3.47 7.79
N ILE A 245 5.32 4.12 6.62
CA ILE A 245 4.53 5.30 6.28
C ILE A 245 3.70 5.07 5.01
N SER A 246 4.37 4.91 3.84
CA SER A 246 3.69 4.99 2.54
C SER A 246 2.68 3.87 2.33
N GLN A 247 3.04 2.62 2.61
CA GLN A 247 2.17 1.46 2.44
C GLN A 247 0.96 1.49 3.38
N PRO A 248 1.12 1.71 4.71
CA PRO A 248 -0.02 1.83 5.61
C PRO A 248 -0.96 2.99 5.28
N LEU A 249 -0.41 4.16 4.91
CA LEU A 249 -1.23 5.32 4.56
C LEU A 249 -1.96 5.12 3.23
N ARG A 250 -1.34 4.49 2.25
CA ARG A 250 -2.00 4.12 0.98
C ARG A 250 -3.16 3.15 1.22
N ALA A 251 -2.97 2.17 2.09
CA ALA A 251 -4.03 1.24 2.46
C ALA A 251 -5.18 1.96 3.21
N LEU A 252 -4.86 2.90 4.10
CA LEU A 252 -5.86 3.74 4.79
C LEU A 252 -6.60 4.65 3.82
N ALA A 253 -5.91 5.27 2.84
CA ALA A 253 -6.52 6.13 1.82
C ALA A 253 -7.51 5.38 0.91
N SER A 254 -7.46 4.05 0.86
CA SER A 254 -8.49 3.25 0.20
C SER A 254 -9.84 3.28 0.93
N ARG A 255 -9.87 3.67 2.21
CA ARG A 255 -11.11 3.85 3.00
C ARG A 255 -11.82 5.15 2.60
N PRO A 256 -13.16 5.13 2.50
CA PRO A 256 -13.93 6.35 2.20
C PRO A 256 -13.66 7.46 3.20
N GLY A 257 -13.53 8.69 2.71
CA GLY A 257 -13.29 9.88 3.53
C GLY A 257 -11.87 10.02 4.09
N VAL A 258 -11.00 9.00 3.96
CA VAL A 258 -9.61 9.11 4.39
C VAL A 258 -8.77 9.71 3.26
N ASN A 259 -8.15 10.85 3.54
CA ASN A 259 -7.18 11.50 2.65
C ASN A 259 -5.79 11.42 3.30
N ALA A 260 -4.82 10.86 2.60
CA ALA A 260 -3.47 10.69 3.09
C ALA A 260 -2.44 11.34 2.16
N ARG A 261 -1.52 12.12 2.74
CA ARG A 261 -0.40 12.72 2.03
C ARG A 261 0.91 12.33 2.69
N VAL A 262 1.90 11.99 1.88
CA VAL A 262 3.26 11.70 2.35
C VAL A 262 4.21 12.74 1.80
N SER A 263 4.94 13.42 2.67
CA SER A 263 5.90 14.47 2.32
C SER A 263 7.31 14.11 2.80
N ALA A 264 8.29 14.45 1.98
CA ALA A 264 9.71 14.31 2.30
C ALA A 264 10.36 15.69 2.48
N GLY A 265 11.13 15.87 3.54
CA GLY A 265 11.87 17.09 3.85
C GLY A 265 11.02 18.23 4.40
N SER A 266 9.86 18.53 3.83
CA SER A 266 8.97 19.60 4.30
C SER A 266 7.51 19.24 4.09
N LEU A 267 6.62 19.88 4.84
CA LEU A 267 5.17 19.74 4.72
C LEU A 267 4.53 21.12 4.60
N ALA A 268 3.76 21.30 3.53
CA ALA A 268 2.85 22.45 3.43
C ALA A 268 1.64 22.21 4.36
N LEU A 269 1.49 23.05 5.38
CA LEU A 269 0.35 23.00 6.27
C LEU A 269 -0.92 23.39 5.53
N LEU A 270 -1.96 22.58 5.65
CA LEU A 270 -3.28 22.95 5.16
C LEU A 270 -3.89 24.03 6.05
N PRO A 271 -4.68 24.95 5.48
CA PRO A 271 -5.48 25.87 6.27
C PRO A 271 -6.32 25.14 7.31
N ALA A 272 -6.49 25.74 8.48
CA ALA A 272 -7.32 25.17 9.53
C ALA A 272 -8.80 25.24 9.10
N GLU A 273 -9.35 24.10 8.69
CA GLU A 273 -10.78 23.93 8.56
C GLU A 273 -11.34 23.48 9.90
N PRO A 274 -12.24 24.25 10.51
CA PRO A 274 -12.89 23.83 11.75
C PRO A 274 -13.57 22.47 11.54
N LEU A 275 -13.37 21.53 12.48
CA LEU A 275 -14.03 20.22 12.52
C LEU A 275 -13.50 19.13 11.56
N THR A 276 -12.57 19.41 10.68
CA THR A 276 -11.96 18.34 9.87
C THR A 276 -10.87 17.63 10.68
N PRO A 277 -11.03 16.33 10.99
CA PRO A 277 -10.02 15.52 11.65
C PRO A 277 -8.70 15.55 10.88
N ARG A 278 -7.60 16.01 11.56
CA ARG A 278 -6.29 16.09 10.94
C ARG A 278 -5.19 15.61 11.88
N LEU A 279 -4.40 14.68 11.40
CA LEU A 279 -3.25 14.16 12.12
C LEU A 279 -1.97 14.40 11.32
N LEU A 280 -0.89 14.73 12.03
CA LEU A 280 0.46 14.73 11.48
C LEU A 280 1.19 13.49 12.01
N ILE A 281 1.53 12.56 11.15
CA ILE A 281 2.37 11.41 11.45
C ILE A 281 3.81 11.80 11.10
N TRP A 282 4.62 12.02 12.14
CA TRP A 282 5.98 12.51 11.99
C TRP A 282 6.97 11.38 12.21
N GLN A 283 7.61 10.94 11.12
CA GLN A 283 8.55 9.83 11.18
C GLN A 283 9.88 10.27 11.75
N ARG A 284 10.30 9.62 12.85
CA ARG A 284 11.58 9.85 13.56
C ARG A 284 11.91 11.33 13.71
N PRO A 285 11.02 12.16 14.30
CA PRO A 285 11.32 13.58 14.51
C PRO A 285 12.50 13.70 15.49
N ALA A 286 13.51 14.47 15.12
CA ALA A 286 14.61 14.81 15.99
C ALA A 286 14.29 16.14 16.68
N LEU A 287 13.34 16.14 17.64
CA LEU A 287 12.89 17.35 18.32
C LEU A 287 13.90 17.77 19.39
N THR A 288 14.28 19.04 19.37
CA THR A 288 15.22 19.68 20.27
C THR A 288 14.54 20.78 21.08
N MET A 289 15.03 21.09 22.28
CA MET A 289 14.45 22.09 23.19
C MET A 289 14.82 23.54 22.80
N ASP A 290 15.10 23.79 21.53
CA ASP A 290 15.39 25.13 21.02
C ASP A 290 14.12 25.91 20.66
N PRO A 291 14.22 27.26 20.59
CA PRO A 291 13.06 28.14 20.31
C PRO A 291 12.38 27.84 18.96
N GLU A 292 13.14 27.46 17.92
CA GLU A 292 12.60 27.21 16.59
C GLU A 292 11.73 25.94 16.59
N THR A 293 12.20 24.85 17.19
CA THR A 293 11.44 23.61 17.35
C THR A 293 10.15 23.87 18.15
N LEU A 294 10.25 24.58 19.29
CA LEU A 294 9.07 24.92 20.09
C LEU A 294 8.08 25.79 19.32
N GLN A 295 8.55 26.74 18.52
CA GLN A 295 7.68 27.55 17.65
C GLN A 295 6.96 26.70 16.59
N ARG A 296 7.65 25.77 15.97
CA ARG A 296 7.04 24.82 15.01
C ARG A 296 5.95 23.97 15.66
N LEU A 297 6.19 23.44 16.85
CA LEU A 297 5.19 22.66 17.60
C LEU A 297 3.95 23.52 17.94
N ARG A 298 4.16 24.78 18.41
CA ARG A 298 3.05 25.71 18.65
C ARG A 298 2.25 26.02 17.38
N LEU A 299 2.93 26.18 16.23
CA LEU A 299 2.27 26.41 14.95
C LEU A 299 1.37 25.23 14.56
N LEU A 300 1.83 23.99 14.74
CA LEU A 300 1.05 22.78 14.49
C LEU A 300 -0.18 22.71 15.41
N LEU A 301 0.00 23.02 16.70
CA LEU A 301 -1.12 23.08 17.66
C LEU A 301 -2.15 24.15 17.26
N ARG A 302 -1.72 25.36 16.87
CA ARG A 302 -2.60 26.45 16.42
C ARG A 302 -3.36 26.08 15.15
N ASN A 303 -2.76 25.28 14.27
CA ASN A 303 -3.41 24.76 13.06
C ASN A 303 -4.28 23.52 13.33
N GLY A 304 -4.48 23.13 14.61
CA GLY A 304 -5.38 22.05 15.00
C GLY A 304 -4.88 20.64 14.66
N TYR A 305 -3.58 20.45 14.46
CA TYR A 305 -3.04 19.12 14.22
C TYR A 305 -2.91 18.29 15.49
N VAL A 306 -3.36 17.03 15.43
CA VAL A 306 -2.96 15.99 16.38
C VAL A 306 -1.64 15.39 15.89
N MET A 307 -0.57 15.59 16.63
CA MET A 307 0.77 15.13 16.27
C MET A 307 1.03 13.73 16.78
N VAL A 308 1.46 12.83 15.90
CA VAL A 308 1.82 11.44 16.18
C VAL A 308 3.28 11.22 15.79
N CYS A 309 4.12 10.82 16.72
CA CYS A 309 5.50 10.40 16.42
C CYS A 309 5.47 8.94 15.94
N GLU A 310 6.00 8.67 14.76
CA GLU A 310 6.31 7.31 14.31
C GLU A 310 7.76 6.98 14.62
N TYR A 311 8.00 5.91 15.40
CA TYR A 311 9.35 5.55 15.83
C TYR A 311 9.57 4.03 15.80
N ASP A 312 10.68 3.56 15.21
CA ASP A 312 10.93 2.14 14.92
C ASP A 312 12.38 1.69 15.20
N ASP A 313 13.11 2.44 16.04
CA ASP A 313 14.48 2.10 16.45
C ASP A 313 14.71 2.30 17.96
N ASP A 314 15.79 1.76 18.53
CA ASP A 314 16.13 2.02 19.94
C ASP A 314 16.50 3.50 20.14
N PRO A 315 15.73 4.30 20.92
CA PRO A 315 16.03 5.70 21.14
C PRO A 315 17.36 5.92 21.85
N ALA A 316 17.87 4.94 22.58
CA ALA A 316 19.17 5.02 23.25
C ALA A 316 20.35 5.07 22.25
N HIS A 317 20.14 4.62 21.02
CA HIS A 317 21.12 4.74 19.94
C HIS A 317 21.34 6.21 19.50
N TRP A 318 20.44 7.10 19.89
CA TRP A 318 20.46 8.52 19.53
C TRP A 318 20.58 9.40 20.79
N PRO A 319 21.81 9.66 21.31
CA PRO A 319 22.00 10.41 22.55
C PRO A 319 21.32 11.78 22.61
N ALA A 320 21.14 12.41 21.44
CA ALA A 320 20.44 13.68 21.31
C ALA A 320 18.98 13.62 21.81
N ILE A 321 18.31 12.48 21.76
CA ILE A 321 16.94 12.33 22.27
C ILE A 321 16.93 12.52 23.79
N ALA A 322 17.82 11.84 24.51
CA ALA A 322 17.94 11.97 25.97
C ALA A 322 18.43 13.38 26.35
N ALA A 323 19.41 13.92 25.63
CA ALA A 323 19.97 15.27 25.89
C ALA A 323 18.89 16.37 25.74
N ASN A 324 17.85 16.15 24.92
CA ASN A 324 16.70 17.06 24.77
C ASN A 324 15.48 16.62 25.61
N GLY A 325 15.69 15.90 26.72
CA GLY A 325 14.63 15.49 27.63
C GLY A 325 13.53 14.65 26.98
N HIS A 326 13.87 13.87 25.97
CA HIS A 326 12.95 13.03 25.19
C HIS A 326 11.80 13.81 24.55
N LEU A 327 12.04 15.06 24.13
CA LEU A 327 11.03 15.91 23.51
C LEU A 327 10.40 15.24 22.28
N THR A 328 11.15 14.42 21.55
CA THR A 328 10.67 13.58 20.43
C THR A 328 9.39 12.81 20.78
N PHE A 329 9.26 12.32 22.01
CA PHE A 329 8.10 11.57 22.48
C PHE A 329 7.16 12.42 23.34
N ARG A 330 7.71 13.31 24.19
CA ARG A 330 6.94 14.18 25.09
C ARG A 330 6.24 15.32 24.36
N GLY A 331 6.82 15.81 23.25
CA GLY A 331 6.38 16.97 22.49
C GLY A 331 5.28 16.68 21.46
N VAL A 332 4.69 15.48 21.46
CA VAL A 332 3.62 15.05 20.55
C VAL A 332 2.42 14.53 21.35
N HIS A 333 1.24 14.45 20.71
CA HIS A 333 0.03 13.95 21.36
C HIS A 333 0.13 12.44 21.64
N ALA A 334 0.62 11.68 20.66
CA ALA A 334 0.69 10.23 20.70
C ALA A 334 1.96 9.70 20.03
N VAL A 335 2.30 8.45 20.30
CA VAL A 335 3.44 7.75 19.66
C VAL A 335 2.94 6.43 19.08
N GLN A 336 3.40 6.08 17.88
CA GLN A 336 3.26 4.74 17.31
C GLN A 336 4.62 4.11 17.08
N VAL A 337 4.74 2.83 17.41
CA VAL A 337 5.99 2.08 17.31
C VAL A 337 5.82 0.75 16.59
N SER A 338 6.94 0.11 16.25
CA SER A 338 6.94 -1.16 15.51
C SER A 338 6.88 -2.39 16.41
N THR A 339 7.26 -2.29 17.69
CA THR A 339 7.41 -3.45 18.58
C THR A 339 7.03 -3.10 20.02
N GLU A 340 6.62 -4.11 20.80
CA GLU A 340 6.31 -3.91 22.22
C GLU A 340 7.55 -3.53 23.07
N PRO A 341 8.76 -4.09 22.84
CA PRO A 341 9.96 -3.60 23.56
C PRO A 341 10.23 -2.11 23.36
N LEU A 342 9.96 -1.55 22.18
CA LEU A 342 10.03 -0.10 21.96
C LEU A 342 8.94 0.65 22.72
N ALA A 343 7.74 0.10 22.77
CA ALA A 343 6.63 0.68 23.53
C ALA A 343 6.97 0.80 25.00
N GLU A 344 7.56 -0.23 25.61
CA GLU A 344 7.96 -0.24 27.02
C GLU A 344 8.98 0.86 27.35
N VAL A 345 9.96 1.07 26.46
CA VAL A 345 10.99 2.11 26.63
C VAL A 345 10.40 3.53 26.45
N ILE A 346 9.41 3.71 25.58
CA ILE A 346 8.87 5.04 25.26
C ILE A 346 7.71 5.42 26.19
N ARG A 347 6.95 4.46 26.71
CA ARG A 347 5.77 4.66 27.56
C ARG A 347 5.98 5.61 28.76
N PRO A 348 7.14 5.63 29.44
CA PRO A 348 7.40 6.61 30.50
C PRO A 348 7.41 8.07 30.03
N HIS A 349 7.61 8.30 28.73
CA HIS A 349 7.67 9.64 28.14
C HIS A 349 6.34 10.07 27.50
N ASN A 350 5.54 9.11 27.02
CA ASN A 350 4.20 9.36 26.49
C ASN A 350 3.34 8.10 26.66
N ALA A 351 2.28 8.19 27.47
CA ALA A 351 1.38 7.07 27.75
C ALA A 351 0.41 6.76 26.59
N GLU A 352 0.12 7.76 25.73
CA GLU A 352 -0.70 7.54 24.53
C GLU A 352 0.15 6.92 23.43
N LEU A 353 0.10 5.58 23.37
CA LEU A 353 1.01 4.81 22.52
C LEU A 353 0.27 3.62 21.87
N ALA A 354 0.56 3.38 20.57
CA ALA A 354 0.11 2.20 19.85
C ALA A 354 1.29 1.42 19.25
N VAL A 355 1.16 0.09 19.25
CA VAL A 355 2.12 -0.80 18.56
C VAL A 355 1.49 -1.26 17.25
N PHE A 356 2.15 -0.88 16.16
CA PHE A 356 1.80 -1.34 14.81
C PHE A 356 3.00 -2.08 14.22
N GLY A 357 3.01 -3.40 14.36
CA GLY A 357 4.03 -4.26 13.77
C GLY A 357 4.16 -4.05 12.25
N ASN A 358 5.30 -4.43 11.70
CA ASN A 358 5.50 -4.34 10.26
C ASN A 358 4.60 -5.32 9.50
N THR A 359 4.23 -4.92 8.30
CA THR A 359 3.32 -5.67 7.40
C THR A 359 3.83 -5.66 5.97
N ILE A 360 3.26 -6.52 5.15
CA ILE A 360 3.50 -6.62 3.72
C ILE A 360 2.30 -6.05 2.96
N GLU A 361 2.51 -5.13 2.04
CA GLU A 361 1.43 -4.50 1.27
C GLU A 361 0.75 -5.48 0.32
N SER A 362 1.55 -6.33 -0.35
CA SER A 362 1.07 -7.33 -1.29
C SER A 362 2.01 -8.52 -1.37
N LEU A 363 1.43 -9.70 -1.51
CA LEU A 363 2.21 -10.92 -1.72
C LEU A 363 2.84 -10.92 -3.12
N PRO A 364 4.15 -11.19 -3.24
CA PRO A 364 4.77 -11.45 -4.52
C PRO A 364 4.13 -12.65 -5.24
N PRO A 365 4.35 -12.84 -6.54
CA PRO A 365 3.93 -14.06 -7.23
C PRO A 365 4.41 -15.32 -6.52
N PRO A 366 3.65 -16.43 -6.53
CA PRO A 366 4.10 -17.71 -6.01
C PRO A 366 5.40 -18.18 -6.71
N ARG A 367 6.27 -18.83 -5.96
CA ARG A 367 7.53 -19.33 -6.52
C ARG A 367 7.29 -20.59 -7.36
N PRO A 368 8.00 -20.74 -8.49
CA PRO A 368 7.97 -21.97 -9.25
C PRO A 368 8.61 -23.12 -8.46
N PRO A 369 8.30 -24.38 -8.77
CA PRO A 369 9.01 -25.53 -8.21
C PRO A 369 10.52 -25.44 -8.44
N LEU A 370 11.32 -26.05 -7.55
CA LEU A 370 12.75 -26.24 -7.78
C LEU A 370 12.97 -27.26 -8.92
N LEU A 371 13.84 -26.93 -9.85
CA LEU A 371 14.24 -27.90 -10.86
C LEU A 371 15.28 -28.86 -10.29
N PRO A 372 15.25 -30.14 -10.70
CA PRO A 372 16.24 -31.10 -10.25
C PRO A 372 17.67 -30.65 -10.59
N GLY A 373 18.57 -30.72 -9.62
CA GLY A 373 19.97 -30.32 -9.80
C GLY A 373 20.27 -28.83 -9.60
N GLU A 374 19.28 -27.95 -9.52
CA GLU A 374 19.52 -26.54 -9.22
C GLU A 374 20.10 -26.33 -7.82
N PRO A 375 21.05 -25.40 -7.65
CA PRO A 375 21.56 -25.04 -6.33
C PRO A 375 20.50 -24.33 -5.51
N LEU A 376 20.46 -24.59 -4.21
CA LEU A 376 19.71 -23.79 -3.25
C LEU A 376 20.37 -22.40 -3.12
N ARG A 377 19.58 -21.34 -3.31
CA ARG A 377 20.04 -19.96 -3.21
C ARG A 377 19.73 -19.39 -1.84
N LEU A 378 20.78 -19.10 -1.07
CA LEU A 378 20.66 -18.43 0.22
C LEU A 378 20.71 -16.92 0.02
N PHE A 379 19.78 -16.20 0.64
CA PHE A 379 19.70 -14.76 0.66
C PHE A 379 20.22 -14.21 1.98
N PHE A 380 21.10 -13.20 1.92
CA PHE A 380 21.48 -12.36 3.03
C PHE A 380 21.38 -10.89 2.62
N GLY A 381 20.48 -10.13 3.26
CA GLY A 381 20.25 -8.71 2.96
C GLY A 381 20.25 -7.88 4.24
N ALA A 382 21.38 -7.31 4.58
CA ALA A 382 21.55 -6.52 5.80
C ALA A 382 22.61 -5.43 5.60
N LEU A 383 22.66 -4.46 6.51
CA LEU A 383 23.63 -3.38 6.51
C LEU A 383 24.17 -3.22 7.95
N ASN A 384 25.49 -3.11 8.10
CA ASN A 384 26.17 -2.94 9.38
C ASN A 384 25.85 -4.07 10.39
N ARG A 385 25.95 -5.34 9.94
CA ARG A 385 25.57 -6.53 10.71
C ARG A 385 26.72 -7.52 10.93
N GLU A 386 27.97 -7.03 10.87
CA GLU A 386 29.15 -7.90 11.01
C GLU A 386 29.14 -8.65 12.34
N ALA A 387 28.84 -7.99 13.45
CA ALA A 387 28.74 -8.63 14.76
C ALA A 387 27.64 -9.72 14.84
N ASP A 388 26.62 -9.64 13.99
CA ASP A 388 25.52 -10.61 13.96
C ASP A 388 25.87 -11.85 13.12
N TRP A 389 26.57 -11.69 11.98
CA TRP A 389 26.87 -12.81 11.09
C TRP A 389 28.27 -13.42 11.29
N ALA A 390 29.26 -12.68 11.78
CA ALA A 390 30.63 -13.17 11.90
C ALA A 390 30.76 -14.46 12.74
N PRO A 391 30.01 -14.66 13.84
CA PRO A 391 30.06 -15.92 14.60
C PRO A 391 29.67 -17.17 13.82
N TRP A 392 28.98 -17.02 12.69
CA TRP A 392 28.40 -18.11 11.91
C TRP A 392 29.10 -18.39 10.58
N ILE A 393 30.06 -17.53 10.16
CA ILE A 393 30.67 -17.60 8.84
C ILE A 393 31.42 -18.90 8.59
N ASP A 394 32.16 -19.40 9.59
CA ASP A 394 32.89 -20.67 9.46
C ASP A 394 31.95 -21.86 9.30
N THR A 395 30.81 -21.85 10.01
CA THR A 395 29.76 -22.86 9.88
C THR A 395 29.14 -22.87 8.49
N LEU A 396 28.85 -21.67 7.94
CA LEU A 396 28.33 -21.52 6.58
C LEU A 396 29.35 -22.03 5.54
N ASN A 397 30.61 -21.57 5.65
CA ASN A 397 31.68 -21.98 4.73
C ASN A 397 31.94 -23.50 4.75
N ALA A 398 31.90 -24.12 5.93
CA ALA A 398 32.00 -25.57 6.05
C ALA A 398 30.84 -26.32 5.40
N ALA A 399 29.60 -25.84 5.60
CA ALA A 399 28.41 -26.42 4.96
C ALA A 399 28.44 -26.27 3.43
N PHE A 400 28.91 -25.13 2.92
CA PHE A 400 29.02 -24.89 1.48
C PHE A 400 30.16 -25.70 0.85
N ALA A 401 31.31 -25.82 1.53
CA ALA A 401 32.45 -26.60 1.06
C ALA A 401 32.12 -28.11 0.94
N ALA A 402 31.22 -28.64 1.77
CA ALA A 402 30.79 -30.01 1.72
C ALA A 402 30.04 -30.39 0.41
N ALA A 403 29.45 -29.39 -0.29
CA ALA A 403 28.75 -29.58 -1.56
C ALA A 403 28.63 -28.28 -2.34
N PRO A 404 29.71 -27.74 -2.89
CA PRO A 404 29.76 -26.36 -3.44
C PRO A 404 28.84 -26.18 -4.65
N ASP A 405 28.54 -27.24 -5.40
CA ASP A 405 27.62 -27.17 -6.53
C ASP A 405 26.14 -27.11 -6.13
N ARG A 406 25.83 -27.41 -4.88
CA ARG A 406 24.46 -27.42 -4.35
C ARG A 406 24.05 -26.08 -3.74
N TRP A 407 24.95 -25.10 -3.67
CA TRP A 407 24.73 -23.82 -3.03
C TRP A 407 25.03 -22.63 -3.94
N ALA A 408 24.25 -21.59 -3.78
CA ALA A 408 24.53 -20.24 -4.27
C ALA A 408 24.12 -19.22 -3.20
N VAL A 409 24.78 -18.07 -3.16
CA VAL A 409 24.49 -17.02 -2.16
C VAL A 409 24.32 -15.68 -2.85
N GLU A 410 23.21 -15.02 -2.56
CA GLU A 410 22.92 -13.63 -2.96
C GLU A 410 23.06 -12.72 -1.74
N VAL A 411 23.98 -11.78 -1.81
CA VAL A 411 24.25 -10.83 -0.72
C VAL A 411 23.82 -9.43 -1.17
N VAL A 412 23.03 -8.76 -0.36
CA VAL A 412 22.61 -7.37 -0.61
C VAL A 412 23.10 -6.48 0.53
N HIS A 413 23.71 -5.36 0.20
CA HIS A 413 24.26 -4.31 1.07
C HIS A 413 25.56 -4.66 1.80
N ASP A 414 25.74 -5.84 2.35
CA ASP A 414 26.86 -6.20 3.24
C ASP A 414 28.02 -6.80 2.44
N ARG A 415 28.98 -5.95 2.08
CA ARG A 415 30.19 -6.34 1.36
C ARG A 415 31.09 -7.25 2.20
N GLY A 416 31.17 -7.00 3.52
CA GLY A 416 31.99 -7.79 4.45
C GLY A 416 31.51 -9.24 4.50
N PHE A 417 30.21 -9.47 4.59
CA PHE A 417 29.64 -10.82 4.52
C PHE A 417 29.95 -11.53 3.21
N HIS A 418 29.77 -10.82 2.07
CA HIS A 418 30.08 -11.39 0.77
C HIS A 418 31.55 -11.82 0.64
N ASP A 419 32.48 -10.99 1.10
CA ASP A 419 33.92 -11.24 0.97
C ASP A 419 34.41 -12.33 1.96
N ALA A 420 33.73 -12.50 3.09
CA ALA A 420 34.00 -13.58 4.06
C ALA A 420 33.52 -14.98 3.60
N LEU A 421 32.64 -15.04 2.59
CA LEU A 421 32.17 -16.33 2.04
C LEU A 421 33.24 -16.99 1.18
N VAL A 422 33.40 -18.33 1.32
CA VAL A 422 34.28 -19.15 0.50
C VAL A 422 33.41 -20.06 -0.38
N LEU A 423 32.71 -19.48 -1.33
CA LEU A 423 31.81 -20.17 -2.28
C LEU A 423 31.97 -19.54 -3.68
N PRO A 424 32.18 -20.34 -4.76
CA PRO A 424 32.30 -19.80 -6.12
C PRO A 424 31.03 -19.10 -6.61
N ARG A 425 29.85 -19.64 -6.29
CA ARG A 425 28.54 -19.09 -6.71
C ARG A 425 28.01 -18.11 -5.67
N ARG A 426 28.65 -16.94 -5.55
CA ARG A 426 28.18 -15.83 -4.74
C ARG A 426 28.07 -14.56 -5.55
N THR A 427 27.02 -13.80 -5.29
CA THR A 427 26.71 -12.53 -5.96
C THR A 427 26.58 -11.43 -4.92
N PHE A 428 27.10 -10.23 -5.24
CA PHE A 428 26.97 -9.04 -4.41
C PHE A 428 26.16 -7.97 -5.13
N THR A 429 25.11 -7.49 -4.47
CA THR A 429 24.33 -6.32 -4.88
C THR A 429 24.64 -5.17 -3.90
N PRO A 430 25.20 -4.04 -4.37
CA PRO A 430 25.43 -2.86 -3.53
C PRO A 430 24.13 -2.31 -2.92
N THR A 431 24.22 -1.25 -2.13
CA THR A 431 23.05 -0.53 -1.64
C THR A 431 22.15 -0.12 -2.80
N CYS A 432 20.90 -0.58 -2.77
CA CYS A 432 19.93 -0.45 -3.84
C CYS A 432 18.57 0.01 -3.28
N ASP A 433 17.64 0.33 -4.18
CA ASP A 433 16.27 0.63 -3.82
C ASP A 433 15.51 -0.63 -3.32
N TYR A 434 14.35 -0.39 -2.70
CA TYR A 434 13.55 -1.45 -2.11
C TYR A 434 12.97 -2.44 -3.16
N ALA A 435 12.69 -1.97 -4.37
CA ALA A 435 12.21 -2.81 -5.46
C ALA A 435 13.30 -3.80 -5.90
N THR A 436 14.53 -3.32 -6.11
CA THR A 436 15.71 -4.15 -6.45
C THR A 436 16.01 -5.16 -5.34
N TYR A 437 15.99 -4.73 -4.07
CA TYR A 437 16.15 -5.62 -2.91
C TYR A 437 15.16 -6.79 -2.96
N ARG A 438 13.87 -6.50 -3.20
CA ARG A 438 12.81 -7.52 -3.32
C ARG A 438 13.00 -8.43 -4.54
N GLN A 439 13.48 -7.89 -5.68
CA GLN A 439 13.76 -8.69 -6.88
C GLN A 439 14.89 -9.69 -6.64
N VAL A 440 15.95 -9.29 -5.91
CA VAL A 440 17.03 -10.24 -5.55
C VAL A 440 16.48 -11.32 -4.62
N MET A 441 15.72 -10.96 -3.59
CA MET A 441 15.09 -11.91 -2.67
C MET A 441 14.18 -12.89 -3.42
N ALA A 442 13.40 -12.43 -4.40
CA ALA A 442 12.49 -13.26 -5.18
C ALA A 442 13.19 -14.43 -5.93
N ARG A 443 14.51 -14.35 -6.15
CA ARG A 443 15.29 -15.40 -6.81
C ARG A 443 15.87 -16.45 -5.84
N CYS A 444 15.73 -16.21 -4.52
CA CYS A 444 16.37 -17.01 -3.48
C CYS A 444 15.41 -18.03 -2.86
N ASP A 445 15.92 -19.05 -2.22
CA ASP A 445 15.17 -20.18 -1.63
C ASP A 445 15.14 -20.14 -0.11
N ILE A 446 16.22 -19.65 0.48
CA ILE A 446 16.46 -19.62 1.92
C ILE A 446 16.84 -18.20 2.32
N ALA A 447 16.28 -17.70 3.42
CA ALA A 447 16.73 -16.47 4.07
C ALA A 447 17.54 -16.83 5.31
N PHE A 448 18.78 -16.32 5.38
CA PHE A 448 19.64 -16.41 6.55
C PHE A 448 19.54 -15.12 7.36
N LEU A 449 19.01 -15.22 8.58
CA LEU A 449 18.67 -14.08 9.42
C LEU A 449 19.36 -14.18 10.80
N PRO A 450 20.67 -14.01 10.87
CA PRO A 450 21.39 -13.97 12.13
C PRO A 450 21.14 -12.64 12.83
N LEU A 451 20.88 -12.67 14.10
CA LEU A 451 20.72 -11.49 14.95
C LEU A 451 21.22 -11.82 16.36
N GLY A 452 22.29 -11.17 16.79
CA GLY A 452 22.86 -11.36 18.13
C GLY A 452 21.91 -10.90 19.23
N ASP A 453 21.98 -11.56 20.39
CA ASP A 453 21.11 -11.20 21.52
C ASP A 453 21.65 -10.00 22.27
N THR A 454 21.36 -8.81 21.77
CA THR A 454 21.70 -7.52 22.38
C THR A 454 20.43 -6.71 22.65
N ARG A 455 20.50 -5.75 23.60
CA ARG A 455 19.39 -4.83 23.85
C ARG A 455 18.93 -4.13 22.56
N PHE A 456 19.88 -3.62 21.78
CA PHE A 456 19.59 -2.94 20.52
C PHE A 456 18.84 -3.85 19.53
N ASN A 457 19.27 -5.11 19.39
CA ASN A 457 18.64 -6.05 18.48
C ASN A 457 17.26 -6.49 18.95
N ARG A 458 17.01 -6.61 20.25
CA ARG A 458 15.69 -6.92 20.80
C ARG A 458 14.63 -5.85 20.52
N MET A 459 15.03 -4.60 20.20
CA MET A 459 14.12 -3.52 19.78
C MET A 459 13.74 -3.60 18.29
N LYS A 460 14.47 -4.39 17.49
CA LYS A 460 14.19 -4.53 16.05
C LYS A 460 12.89 -5.29 15.79
N SER A 461 12.32 -5.05 14.62
CA SER A 461 11.15 -5.79 14.15
C SER A 461 11.57 -7.02 13.33
N ASP A 462 10.62 -7.90 13.14
CA ASP A 462 10.72 -9.11 12.31
C ASP A 462 10.54 -8.87 10.80
N LEU A 463 10.67 -7.63 10.32
CA LEU A 463 10.42 -7.27 8.92
C LEU A 463 11.11 -8.20 7.93
N LYS A 464 12.38 -8.52 8.16
CA LYS A 464 13.15 -9.41 7.27
C LYS A 464 12.54 -10.82 7.18
N ALA A 465 11.98 -11.32 8.27
CA ALA A 465 11.33 -12.63 8.28
C ALA A 465 10.01 -12.59 7.51
N ILE A 466 9.18 -11.57 7.71
CA ILE A 466 7.90 -11.48 6.98
C ILE A 466 8.11 -11.18 5.48
N GLU A 467 9.13 -10.42 5.10
CA GLU A 467 9.51 -10.21 3.70
C GLU A 467 9.95 -11.52 3.04
N ALA A 468 10.86 -12.26 3.68
CA ALA A 468 11.32 -13.55 3.20
C ALA A 468 10.16 -14.57 3.08
N ALA A 469 9.33 -14.65 4.12
CA ALA A 469 8.13 -15.51 4.11
C ALA A 469 7.15 -15.14 3.00
N ALA A 470 6.88 -13.84 2.79
CA ALA A 470 6.02 -13.37 1.69
C ALA A 470 6.51 -13.82 0.32
N HIS A 471 7.84 -13.83 0.11
CA HIS A 471 8.48 -14.31 -1.11
C HIS A 471 8.56 -15.85 -1.18
N GLY A 472 8.11 -16.56 -0.14
CA GLY A 472 8.14 -18.04 -0.09
C GLY A 472 9.54 -18.62 0.12
N LEU A 473 10.41 -17.89 0.82
CA LEU A 473 11.71 -18.42 1.26
C LEU A 473 11.55 -19.24 2.54
N ALA A 474 12.29 -20.32 2.67
CA ALA A 474 12.49 -20.96 3.96
C ALA A 474 13.39 -20.06 4.83
N ILE A 475 13.04 -19.90 6.10
CA ILE A 475 13.77 -19.03 6.99
C ILE A 475 14.62 -19.85 7.95
N VAL A 476 15.92 -19.53 8.04
CA VAL A 476 16.81 -19.98 9.09
C VAL A 476 17.31 -18.74 9.86
N ALA A 477 16.93 -18.63 11.13
CA ALA A 477 17.09 -17.42 11.91
C ALA A 477 17.60 -17.69 13.33
N SER A 478 18.25 -16.69 13.94
CA SER A 478 18.47 -16.69 15.40
C SER A 478 17.14 -16.45 16.14
N PRO A 479 17.00 -16.86 17.42
CA PRO A 479 15.74 -16.66 18.14
C PRO A 479 15.46 -15.19 18.50
N THR A 480 16.48 -14.33 18.55
CA THR A 480 16.33 -12.90 18.86
C THR A 480 15.36 -12.25 17.87
N VAL A 481 14.23 -11.72 18.34
CA VAL A 481 13.12 -11.14 17.56
C VAL A 481 12.34 -12.18 16.75
N TYR A 482 13.02 -13.08 16.05
CA TYR A 482 12.37 -14.02 15.14
C TYR A 482 11.71 -15.19 15.85
N GLY A 483 12.12 -15.51 17.09
CA GLY A 483 11.51 -16.53 17.92
C GLY A 483 10.04 -16.26 18.27
N ASP A 484 9.66 -14.97 18.36
CA ASP A 484 8.28 -14.57 18.66
C ASP A 484 7.35 -14.64 17.44
N SER A 485 7.92 -14.59 16.24
CA SER A 485 7.16 -14.54 14.98
C SER A 485 7.14 -15.86 14.23
N LEU A 486 8.24 -16.61 14.26
CA LEU A 486 8.39 -17.87 13.55
C LEU A 486 7.95 -19.07 14.41
N GLN A 487 7.09 -19.89 13.86
CA GLN A 487 6.78 -21.20 14.45
C GLN A 487 7.87 -22.20 14.04
N GLU A 488 8.72 -22.60 15.02
CA GLU A 488 9.81 -23.56 14.81
C GLU A 488 9.32 -24.86 14.15
N GLY A 489 10.00 -25.27 13.10
CA GLY A 489 9.66 -26.47 12.35
C GLY A 489 8.45 -26.33 11.41
N VAL A 490 7.72 -25.22 11.44
CA VAL A 490 6.54 -24.97 10.58
C VAL A 490 6.79 -23.85 9.58
N THR A 491 7.06 -22.63 10.05
CA THR A 491 7.28 -21.47 9.20
C THR A 491 8.75 -21.12 9.01
N GLY A 492 9.64 -21.69 9.83
CA GLY A 492 11.08 -21.50 9.75
C GLY A 492 11.81 -22.47 10.67
N ARG A 493 13.13 -22.31 10.72
CA ARG A 493 14.02 -23.03 11.65
C ARG A 493 14.83 -22.00 12.44
N LEU A 494 14.88 -22.19 13.75
CA LEU A 494 15.70 -21.38 14.66
C LEU A 494 17.03 -22.08 14.96
N PHE A 495 18.09 -21.28 15.13
CA PHE A 495 19.39 -21.77 15.57
C PHE A 495 19.98 -20.86 16.64
N SER A 496 20.59 -21.46 17.67
CA SER A 496 21.27 -20.77 18.76
C SER A 496 22.74 -21.17 18.87
N ASN A 497 23.19 -22.16 18.08
CA ASN A 497 24.56 -22.62 18.01
C ASN A 497 24.92 -23.17 16.64
N ALA A 498 26.23 -23.36 16.39
CA ALA A 498 26.78 -23.81 15.11
C ALA A 498 26.26 -25.19 14.69
N ASP A 499 26.04 -26.09 15.63
CA ASP A 499 25.55 -27.44 15.32
C ASP A 499 24.12 -27.42 14.78
N GLN A 500 23.24 -26.63 15.39
CA GLN A 500 21.87 -26.44 14.92
C GLN A 500 21.84 -25.84 13.51
N LEU A 501 22.64 -24.81 13.25
CA LEU A 501 22.72 -24.19 11.92
C LEU A 501 23.21 -25.22 10.89
N ARG A 502 24.27 -25.96 11.20
CA ARG A 502 24.82 -27.02 10.32
C ARG A 502 23.77 -28.07 10.01
N GLN A 503 23.07 -28.58 11.03
CA GLN A 503 22.02 -29.61 10.86
C GLN A 503 20.87 -29.14 9.96
N VAL A 504 20.43 -27.88 10.11
CA VAL A 504 19.38 -27.31 9.25
C VAL A 504 19.84 -27.24 7.80
N LEU A 505 21.04 -26.71 7.54
CA LEU A 505 21.58 -26.55 6.19
C LEU A 505 21.77 -27.92 5.53
N GLU A 506 22.35 -28.91 6.25
CA GLU A 506 22.57 -30.26 5.74
C GLU A 506 21.24 -30.96 5.42
N LYS A 507 20.25 -30.89 6.30
CA LYS A 507 18.92 -31.45 6.07
C LYS A 507 18.25 -30.83 4.83
N TRP A 508 18.34 -29.54 4.65
CA TRP A 508 17.74 -28.86 3.50
C TRP A 508 18.49 -29.13 2.20
N ARG A 509 19.81 -29.32 2.26
CA ARG A 509 20.62 -29.78 1.12
C ARG A 509 20.21 -31.18 0.64
N GLN A 510 19.93 -32.08 1.59
CA GLN A 510 19.52 -33.46 1.29
C GLN A 510 18.09 -33.58 0.79
N ALA A 511 17.20 -32.69 1.28
CA ALA A 511 15.76 -32.69 0.99
C ALA A 511 15.27 -31.26 0.57
N PRO A 512 15.65 -30.80 -0.66
CA PRO A 512 15.32 -29.44 -1.14
C PRO A 512 13.81 -29.15 -1.21
N GLU A 513 12.97 -30.17 -1.37
CA GLU A 513 11.53 -30.07 -1.34
C GLU A 513 11.00 -29.55 0.01
N GLN A 514 11.70 -29.81 1.12
CA GLN A 514 11.36 -29.25 2.43
C GLN A 514 11.53 -27.74 2.47
N VAL A 515 12.53 -27.20 1.76
CA VAL A 515 12.74 -25.74 1.64
C VAL A 515 11.50 -25.09 1.05
N ARG A 516 10.96 -25.66 -0.03
CA ARG A 516 9.71 -25.17 -0.64
C ARG A 516 8.50 -25.30 0.29
N ALA A 517 8.41 -26.39 1.03
CA ALA A 517 7.33 -26.60 1.98
C ALA A 517 7.35 -25.56 3.13
N TYR A 518 8.54 -25.25 3.67
CA TYR A 518 8.71 -24.17 4.66
C TYR A 518 8.31 -22.81 4.07
N GLY A 519 8.80 -22.48 2.89
CA GLY A 519 8.48 -21.23 2.22
C GLY A 519 6.98 -21.08 1.95
N ALA A 520 6.31 -22.14 1.50
CA ALA A 520 4.86 -22.14 1.27
C ALA A 520 4.06 -21.88 2.56
N ARG A 521 4.44 -22.53 3.68
CA ARG A 521 3.80 -22.31 4.98
C ARG A 521 4.07 -20.90 5.53
N GLY A 522 5.30 -20.40 5.39
CA GLY A 522 5.66 -19.03 5.74
C GLY A 522 4.84 -18.01 4.97
N ARG A 523 4.69 -18.20 3.64
CA ARG A 523 3.86 -17.34 2.81
C ARG A 523 2.38 -17.37 3.21
N ALA A 524 1.84 -18.56 3.52
CA ALA A 524 0.46 -18.70 4.01
C ALA A 524 0.25 -18.01 5.37
N TRP A 525 1.23 -18.05 6.25
CA TRP A 525 1.23 -17.29 7.49
C TRP A 525 1.15 -15.78 7.24
N VAL A 526 2.03 -15.23 6.38
CA VAL A 526 2.00 -13.79 6.03
C VAL A 526 0.66 -13.40 5.41
N ALA A 527 0.13 -14.22 4.49
CA ALA A 527 -1.17 -14.00 3.86
C ALA A 527 -2.32 -13.89 4.88
N ARG A 528 -2.26 -14.67 5.96
CA ARG A 528 -3.30 -14.74 6.98
C ARG A 528 -3.17 -13.65 8.04
N GLU A 529 -1.93 -13.21 8.39
CA GLU A 529 -1.71 -12.43 9.62
C GLU A 529 -0.90 -11.15 9.44
N ARG A 530 -0.17 -10.99 8.32
CA ARG A 530 0.87 -9.95 8.22
C ARG A 530 0.71 -9.03 7.01
N LEU A 531 -0.48 -8.98 6.39
CA LEU A 531 -0.76 -8.03 5.31
C LEU A 531 -1.21 -6.68 5.88
N THR A 532 -0.85 -5.60 5.18
CA THR A 532 -1.21 -4.23 5.56
C THR A 532 -2.72 -4.04 5.67
N ALA A 533 -3.49 -4.70 4.81
CA ALA A 533 -4.94 -4.68 4.83
C ALA A 533 -5.54 -5.07 6.19
N GLN A 534 -4.88 -5.96 6.94
CA GLN A 534 -5.36 -6.47 8.22
C GLN A 534 -5.20 -5.45 9.36
N GLN A 535 -4.25 -4.51 9.25
CA GLN A 535 -4.05 -3.46 10.25
C GLN A 535 -4.89 -2.19 9.99
N VAL A 536 -5.50 -2.05 8.80
CA VAL A 536 -6.25 -0.84 8.42
C VAL A 536 -7.35 -0.50 9.45
N PRO A 537 -8.21 -1.44 9.88
CA PRO A 537 -9.28 -1.12 10.83
C PRO A 537 -8.75 -0.61 12.17
N GLN A 538 -7.72 -1.26 12.71
CA GLN A 538 -7.12 -0.89 13.99
C GLN A 538 -6.43 0.49 13.91
N ARG A 539 -5.69 0.75 12.84
CA ARG A 539 -5.02 2.06 12.64
C ARG A 539 -6.04 3.17 12.47
N GLU A 540 -7.07 2.98 11.63
CA GLU A 540 -8.11 3.98 11.41
C GLU A 540 -8.85 4.29 12.72
N ALA A 541 -9.28 3.26 13.46
CA ALA A 541 -9.96 3.43 14.73
C ALA A 541 -9.10 4.20 15.74
N TRP A 542 -7.81 3.90 15.84
CA TRP A 542 -6.90 4.60 16.74
C TRP A 542 -6.73 6.08 16.32
N TYR A 543 -6.48 6.38 15.05
CA TYR A 543 -6.34 7.77 14.60
C TYR A 543 -7.62 8.59 14.83
N ARG A 544 -8.79 8.01 14.59
CA ARG A 544 -10.08 8.67 14.89
C ARG A 544 -10.22 8.93 16.40
N SER A 545 -9.89 7.96 17.25
CA SER A 545 -9.95 8.12 18.70
C SER A 545 -8.98 9.21 19.23
N LEU A 546 -7.82 9.37 18.61
CA LEU A 546 -6.91 10.47 18.94
C LEU A 546 -7.54 11.84 18.64
N TRP A 547 -8.24 11.95 17.52
CA TRP A 547 -8.96 13.19 17.19
C TRP A 547 -10.13 13.48 18.13
N GLU A 548 -10.91 12.46 18.46
CA GLU A 548 -12.03 12.58 19.39
C GLU A 548 -11.58 13.07 20.77
N ARG A 549 -10.41 12.62 21.23
CA ARG A 549 -9.79 13.01 22.50
C ARG A 549 -8.75 14.13 22.40
N ARG A 550 -8.70 14.85 21.26
CA ARG A 550 -7.64 15.85 20.99
C ARG A 550 -7.47 16.90 22.09
N ASP A 551 -8.58 17.37 22.69
CA ASP A 551 -8.54 18.41 23.72
C ASP A 551 -7.92 17.87 25.04
N GLU A 552 -8.22 16.64 25.39
CA GLU A 552 -7.58 15.93 26.51
C GLU A 552 -6.09 15.71 26.23
N LEU A 553 -5.76 15.17 25.07
CA LEU A 553 -4.37 14.89 24.66
C LEU A 553 -3.55 16.18 24.58
N THR A 554 -4.13 17.29 24.12
CA THR A 554 -3.49 18.61 24.11
C THR A 554 -3.18 19.09 25.54
N ARG A 555 -4.14 18.95 26.48
CA ARG A 555 -3.87 19.29 27.89
C ARG A 555 -2.73 18.45 28.45
N GLN A 556 -2.72 17.15 28.21
CA GLN A 556 -1.64 16.25 28.65
C GLN A 556 -0.29 16.62 28.03
N LEU A 557 -0.27 16.96 26.72
CA LEU A 557 0.93 17.45 26.04
C LEU A 557 1.47 18.73 26.69
N LEU A 558 0.62 19.71 26.95
CA LEU A 558 1.00 20.99 27.59
C LEU A 558 1.47 20.79 29.04
N GLN A 559 0.98 19.78 29.76
CA GLN A 559 1.51 19.39 31.07
C GLN A 559 2.90 18.76 30.97
N ARG A 560 3.14 17.89 29.97
CA ARG A 560 4.46 17.29 29.75
C ARG A 560 5.50 18.30 29.26
N VAL A 561 5.08 19.31 28.50
CA VAL A 561 5.94 20.34 27.89
C VAL A 561 5.34 21.73 28.12
N PRO A 562 5.48 22.30 29.36
CA PRO A 562 4.88 23.60 29.69
C PRO A 562 5.37 24.76 28.80
N GLN A 563 6.56 24.63 28.22
CA GLN A 563 7.11 25.62 27.27
C GLN A 563 6.21 25.85 26.05
N LEU A 564 5.33 24.93 25.71
CA LEU A 564 4.38 25.08 24.60
C LEU A 564 3.18 25.97 24.97
N GLN A 565 2.94 26.26 26.24
CA GLN A 565 1.82 27.08 26.72
C GLN A 565 2.01 28.57 26.46
N ASN A 566 3.26 29.05 26.40
CA ASN A 566 3.51 30.49 26.22
C ASN A 566 3.22 30.90 24.77
N PRO A 567 2.34 31.91 24.56
CA PRO A 567 2.28 32.58 23.27
C PRO A 567 3.60 33.34 23.07
N ALA A 568 4.29 33.08 21.98
CA ALA A 568 5.37 33.95 21.52
C ALA A 568 4.76 35.16 20.83
#